data_e5fbaea504a448b4b6b68ed48ccf4d3f
#
_entry.id   e5fbaea504a448b4b6b68ed48ccf4d3f
#
_cell.length_a   1.000
_cell.length_b   1.000
_cell.length_c   1.000
_cell.angle_alpha   90.00
_cell.angle_beta   90.00
_cell.angle_gamma   90.00
#
_symmetry.space_group_name_H-M   'P 1'
#
loop_
_entity.id
_entity.type
_entity.pdbx_description
1 polymer ?
#
loop_
_entity_poly.entity_id
_entity_poly.type
_entity_poly.pdbx_seq_one_letter_code
_entity_poly.pdbx_strand_id
1 'polypeptide(L)'
;MIAGWQAKATRDPHIIAQWQAHGAQAWGIPCGVANGLFVIDLDLDKATGEPVGEASLKAMPRYAALMDRANVHTPSGGRHIYCQHFDGARNTQDKIGPKIDTRGEGGYVVAPGSFTDGGSYIGFFPDTLPIVPLGLRAKLLQTPPAPTPPLPPSRASIPP
;
A
#
# COMPACT_ATOMS: atom_id res chain seq x y z
N MET A 1 -13.17 0.26 -11.23
CA MET A 1 -12.09 -0.77 -11.26
C MET A 1 -12.45 -1.83 -12.28
N ILE A 2 -11.50 -2.31 -13.09
CA ILE A 2 -11.77 -3.35 -14.10
C ILE A 2 -11.77 -4.72 -13.40
N ALA A 3 -12.89 -5.44 -13.46
CA ALA A 3 -12.97 -6.81 -12.92
C ALA A 3 -11.94 -7.72 -13.63
N GLY A 4 -11.22 -8.56 -12.86
CA GLY A 4 -10.18 -9.46 -13.39
C GLY A 4 -8.96 -8.72 -13.94
N TRP A 5 -8.61 -7.55 -13.38
CA TRP A 5 -7.49 -6.73 -13.81
C TRP A 5 -6.16 -7.48 -13.84
N GLN A 6 -5.94 -8.44 -12.91
CA GLN A 6 -4.71 -9.24 -12.86
C GLN A 6 -4.44 -9.98 -14.18
N ALA A 7 -5.48 -10.57 -14.76
CA ALA A 7 -5.37 -11.28 -16.04
C ALA A 7 -5.32 -10.33 -17.26
N LYS A 8 -5.70 -9.07 -17.08
CA LYS A 8 -5.73 -8.06 -18.16
C LYS A 8 -4.51 -7.13 -18.13
N ALA A 9 -3.75 -7.12 -17.05
CA ALA A 9 -2.55 -6.30 -16.95
C ALA A 9 -1.56 -6.68 -18.07
N THR A 10 -1.03 -5.66 -18.74
CA THR A 10 -0.13 -5.86 -19.90
C THR A 10 0.97 -4.80 -19.90
N ARG A 11 2.09 -5.13 -20.57
CA ARG A 11 3.16 -4.19 -20.94
C ARG A 11 3.19 -3.94 -22.44
N ASP A 12 2.23 -4.49 -23.19
CA ASP A 12 2.14 -4.29 -24.63
C ASP A 12 1.77 -2.83 -24.94
N PRO A 13 2.68 -2.06 -25.59
CA PRO A 13 2.44 -0.65 -25.86
C PRO A 13 1.26 -0.43 -26.82
N HIS A 14 0.96 -1.40 -27.70
CA HIS A 14 -0.18 -1.29 -28.62
C HIS A 14 -1.51 -1.38 -27.86
N ILE A 15 -1.61 -2.31 -26.90
CA ILE A 15 -2.81 -2.45 -26.08
C ILE A 15 -2.98 -1.21 -25.18
N ILE A 16 -1.88 -0.73 -24.59
CA ILE A 16 -1.90 0.48 -23.74
C ILE A 16 -2.35 1.70 -24.58
N ALA A 17 -1.81 1.86 -25.80
CA ALA A 17 -2.22 2.93 -26.70
C ALA A 17 -3.71 2.84 -27.09
N GLN A 18 -4.22 1.63 -27.30
CA GLN A 18 -5.65 1.43 -27.55
C GLN A 18 -6.50 1.88 -26.35
N TRP A 19 -6.13 1.51 -25.13
CA TRP A 19 -6.85 1.99 -23.95
C TRP A 19 -6.84 3.50 -23.83
N GLN A 20 -5.71 4.14 -24.11
CA GLN A 20 -5.59 5.59 -24.13
C GLN A 20 -6.49 6.23 -25.21
N ALA A 21 -6.52 5.68 -26.42
CA ALA A 21 -7.37 6.13 -27.49
C ALA A 21 -8.87 5.99 -27.16
N HIS A 22 -9.24 5.03 -26.30
CA HIS A 22 -10.60 4.85 -25.78
C HIS A 22 -10.89 5.67 -24.51
N GLY A 23 -10.04 6.64 -24.18
CA GLY A 23 -10.29 7.61 -23.10
C GLY A 23 -9.84 7.16 -21.71
N ALA A 24 -8.94 6.16 -21.60
CA ALA A 24 -8.36 5.80 -20.29
C ALA A 24 -7.55 6.98 -19.74
N GLN A 25 -7.91 7.42 -18.53
CA GLN A 25 -7.27 8.54 -17.85
C GLN A 25 -6.57 8.10 -16.55
N ALA A 26 -6.80 6.90 -16.08
CA ALA A 26 -6.19 6.35 -14.88
C ALA A 26 -5.56 4.97 -15.15
N TRP A 27 -4.35 4.80 -14.67
CA TRP A 27 -3.51 3.64 -14.92
C TRP A 27 -3.19 2.92 -13.61
N GLY A 28 -3.55 1.65 -13.52
CA GLY A 28 -3.16 0.80 -12.41
C GLY A 28 -1.81 0.13 -12.66
N ILE A 29 -0.88 0.23 -11.72
CA ILE A 29 0.38 -0.50 -11.76
C ILE A 29 0.29 -1.69 -10.81
N PRO A 30 0.32 -2.94 -11.29
CA PRO A 30 0.39 -4.11 -10.42
C PRO A 30 1.63 -4.07 -9.53
N CYS A 31 1.45 -4.32 -8.23
CA CYS A 31 2.55 -4.53 -7.29
C CYS A 31 2.94 -6.02 -7.25
N GLY A 32 4.07 -6.32 -6.64
CA GLY A 32 4.57 -7.68 -6.50
C GLY A 32 5.71 -8.02 -7.46
N VAL A 33 5.96 -9.31 -7.62
CA VAL A 33 7.09 -9.86 -8.41
C VAL A 33 7.05 -9.38 -9.85
N ALA A 34 5.86 -9.32 -10.47
CA ALA A 34 5.72 -8.99 -11.89
C ALA A 34 6.34 -7.65 -12.29
N ASN A 35 6.32 -6.66 -11.42
CA ASN A 35 6.90 -5.33 -11.64
C ASN A 35 8.03 -5.00 -10.66
N GLY A 36 8.43 -5.92 -9.79
CA GLY A 36 9.43 -5.67 -8.76
C GLY A 36 9.03 -4.55 -7.78
N LEU A 37 7.72 -4.27 -7.67
CA LEU A 37 7.18 -3.09 -6.98
C LEU A 37 6.51 -3.46 -5.67
N PHE A 38 6.88 -2.75 -4.62
CA PHE A 38 6.19 -2.69 -3.34
C PHE A 38 5.90 -1.23 -3.00
N VAL A 39 4.72 -0.94 -2.48
CA VAL A 39 4.34 0.44 -2.15
C VAL A 39 3.92 0.56 -0.71
N ILE A 40 4.44 1.57 -0.03
CA ILE A 40 3.95 2.05 1.26
C ILE A 40 3.00 3.20 0.95
N ASP A 41 1.76 3.05 1.37
CA ASP A 41 0.64 3.95 1.10
C ASP A 41 0.27 4.66 2.41
N LEU A 42 0.49 5.96 2.44
CA LEU A 42 0.31 6.82 3.61
C LEU A 42 -1.00 7.59 3.46
N ASP A 43 -2.00 7.17 4.22
CA ASP A 43 -3.34 7.74 4.14
C ASP A 43 -3.56 8.87 5.16
N LEU A 44 -4.53 9.72 4.84
CA LEU A 44 -5.09 10.69 5.78
C LEU A 44 -6.14 10.01 6.67
N ASP A 45 -6.41 10.60 7.81
CA ASP A 45 -7.65 10.35 8.52
C ASP A 45 -8.83 10.97 7.76
N LYS A 46 -9.81 10.14 7.40
CA LYS A 46 -10.95 10.58 6.57
C LYS A 46 -11.91 11.52 7.30
N ALA A 47 -11.93 11.49 8.62
CA ALA A 47 -12.83 12.32 9.42
C ALA A 47 -12.24 13.70 9.66
N THR A 48 -10.92 13.79 9.86
CA THR A 48 -10.23 15.05 10.20
C THR A 48 -9.46 15.67 9.02
N GLY A 49 -9.11 14.88 8.01
CA GLY A 49 -8.23 15.27 6.92
C GLY A 49 -6.75 15.35 7.31
N GLU A 50 -6.39 14.91 8.52
CA GLU A 50 -5.01 14.97 9.01
C GLU A 50 -4.13 13.89 8.34
N PRO A 51 -2.85 14.19 8.03
CA PRO A 51 -1.92 13.26 7.39
C PRO A 51 -1.35 12.24 8.40
N VAL A 52 -2.22 11.43 8.99
CA VAL A 52 -1.88 10.48 10.06
C VAL A 52 -0.85 9.45 9.60
N GLY A 53 -0.92 8.96 8.36
CA GLY A 53 0.05 8.02 7.81
C GLY A 53 1.47 8.60 7.76
N GLU A 54 1.61 9.87 7.32
CA GLU A 54 2.90 10.57 7.35
C GLU A 54 3.42 10.77 8.77
N ALA A 55 2.55 11.24 9.67
CA ALA A 55 2.91 11.46 11.07
C ALA A 55 3.37 10.14 11.72
N SER A 56 2.65 9.05 11.46
CA SER A 56 2.99 7.71 11.95
C SER A 56 4.35 7.23 11.46
N LEU A 57 4.69 7.46 10.18
CA LEU A 57 5.99 7.09 9.64
C LEU A 57 7.12 7.95 10.20
N LYS A 58 6.91 9.28 10.30
CA LYS A 58 7.86 10.23 10.89
C LYS A 58 8.13 9.95 12.37
N ALA A 59 7.15 9.45 13.11
CA ALA A 59 7.30 9.04 14.51
C ALA A 59 8.16 7.78 14.71
N MET A 60 8.55 7.11 13.62
CA MET A 60 9.45 5.96 13.65
C MET A 60 10.86 6.39 13.20
N PRO A 61 11.80 6.79 14.11
CA PRO A 61 13.07 7.44 13.74
C PRO A 61 13.91 6.63 12.75
N ARG A 62 13.85 5.28 12.84
CA ARG A 62 14.60 4.38 11.94
C ARG A 62 14.08 4.38 10.51
N TYR A 63 12.85 4.85 10.28
CA TYR A 63 12.16 4.78 8.99
C TYR A 63 11.70 6.15 8.48
N ALA A 64 11.86 7.20 9.27
CA ALA A 64 11.44 8.55 8.93
C ALA A 64 12.04 9.05 7.60
N ALA A 65 13.28 8.67 7.30
CA ALA A 65 13.95 9.01 6.04
C ALA A 65 13.27 8.41 4.78
N LEU A 66 12.36 7.45 4.92
CA LEU A 66 11.55 6.99 3.80
C LEU A 66 10.62 8.09 3.28
N MET A 67 10.28 9.09 4.10
CA MET A 67 9.47 10.24 3.65
C MET A 67 10.14 11.02 2.51
N ASP A 68 11.47 11.07 2.47
CA ASP A 68 12.21 11.71 1.38
C ASP A 68 12.06 10.99 0.04
N ARG A 69 11.48 9.79 0.08
CA ARG A 69 11.17 8.94 -1.08
C ARG A 69 9.68 8.91 -1.44
N ALA A 70 8.86 9.74 -0.80
CA ALA A 70 7.44 9.85 -1.13
C ALA A 70 7.26 10.54 -2.49
N ASN A 71 7.08 9.72 -3.53
CA ASN A 71 7.16 10.14 -4.92
C ASN A 71 5.81 10.59 -5.50
N VAL A 72 4.69 10.14 -4.92
CA VAL A 72 3.36 10.40 -5.45
C VAL A 72 2.46 10.98 -4.38
N HIS A 73 1.73 12.02 -4.75
CA HIS A 73 0.62 12.58 -3.98
C HIS A 73 -0.68 12.02 -4.53
N THR A 74 -1.51 11.46 -3.66
CA THR A 74 -2.83 10.98 -4.02
C THR A 74 -3.86 12.12 -4.00
N PRO A 75 -4.98 12.01 -4.71
CA PRO A 75 -6.02 13.06 -4.72
C PRO A 75 -6.61 13.36 -3.34
N SER A 76 -6.60 12.37 -2.44
CA SER A 76 -7.05 12.54 -1.05
C SER A 76 -6.05 13.26 -0.15
N GLY A 77 -4.85 13.57 -0.65
CA GLY A 77 -3.77 14.20 0.11
C GLY A 77 -2.78 13.22 0.73
N GLY A 78 -2.98 11.91 0.57
CA GLY A 78 -2.04 10.87 0.97
C GLY A 78 -0.80 10.81 0.09
N ARG A 79 0.10 9.86 0.39
CA ARG A 79 1.35 9.69 -0.36
C ARG A 79 1.70 8.25 -0.59
N HIS A 80 2.30 7.96 -1.74
CA HIS A 80 2.93 6.67 -2.02
C HIS A 80 4.45 6.78 -1.95
N ILE A 81 5.08 5.78 -1.34
CA ILE A 81 6.52 5.54 -1.38
C ILE A 81 6.72 4.25 -2.17
N TYR A 82 7.32 4.36 -3.36
CA TYR A 82 7.61 3.23 -4.21
C TYR A 82 8.92 2.59 -3.79
N CYS A 83 8.90 1.28 -3.53
CA CYS A 83 10.03 0.50 -3.05
C CYS A 83 10.23 -0.76 -3.89
N GLN A 84 11.42 -1.37 -3.80
CA GLN A 84 11.66 -2.68 -4.36
C GLN A 84 10.79 -3.72 -3.67
N HIS A 85 10.20 -4.61 -4.47
CA HIS A 85 9.52 -5.78 -3.95
C HIS A 85 10.49 -6.69 -3.17
N PHE A 86 9.99 -7.41 -2.20
CA PHE A 86 10.71 -8.44 -1.46
C PHE A 86 9.80 -9.64 -1.22
N ASP A 87 10.40 -10.82 -1.05
CA ASP A 87 9.66 -12.07 -0.88
C ASP A 87 8.72 -12.01 0.32
N GLY A 88 7.50 -12.46 0.11
CA GLY A 88 6.45 -12.44 1.12
C GLY A 88 5.76 -11.09 1.32
N ALA A 89 6.15 -10.04 0.58
CA ALA A 89 5.47 -8.74 0.63
C ALA A 89 4.03 -8.86 0.12
N ARG A 90 3.07 -8.46 0.96
CA ARG A 90 1.63 -8.54 0.71
C ARG A 90 0.96 -7.19 0.93
N ASN A 91 -0.31 -7.11 0.56
CA ASN A 91 -1.16 -6.01 0.97
C ASN A 91 -1.40 -6.12 2.48
N THR A 92 -1.23 -5.03 3.19
CA THR A 92 -1.58 -4.93 4.61
C THR A 92 -2.29 -3.61 4.86
N GLN A 93 -3.05 -3.57 5.95
CA GLN A 93 -3.68 -2.36 6.45
C GLN A 93 -3.19 -2.09 7.87
N ASP A 94 -2.77 -0.86 8.15
CA ASP A 94 -2.32 -0.38 9.47
C ASP A 94 -1.21 -1.23 10.15
N LYS A 95 -0.61 -2.18 9.45
CA LYS A 95 0.32 -3.15 10.06
C LYS A 95 1.64 -2.52 10.51
N ILE A 96 2.08 -1.51 9.81
CA ILE A 96 3.32 -0.77 10.14
C ILE A 96 3.02 0.28 11.22
N GLY A 97 1.94 0.99 11.07
CA GLY A 97 1.46 2.05 11.94
C GLY A 97 0.11 2.57 11.45
N PRO A 98 -0.57 3.41 12.23
CA PRO A 98 -1.87 3.98 11.85
C PRO A 98 -1.82 4.66 10.48
N LYS A 99 -2.79 4.35 9.62
CA LYS A 99 -2.90 4.91 8.26
C LYS A 99 -1.69 4.65 7.37
N ILE A 100 -0.98 3.56 7.63
CA ILE A 100 0.09 3.07 6.77
C ILE A 100 -0.31 1.71 6.21
N ASP A 101 -0.82 1.74 4.98
CA ASP A 101 -1.14 0.55 4.20
C ASP A 101 0.06 0.12 3.35
N THR A 102 0.04 -1.12 2.90
CA THR A 102 1.02 -1.58 1.91
C THR A 102 0.35 -2.27 0.75
N ARG A 103 0.97 -2.14 -0.43
CA ARG A 103 0.57 -2.83 -1.65
C ARG A 103 1.75 -3.68 -2.12
N GLY A 104 1.58 -4.98 -2.05
CA GLY A 104 2.55 -6.00 -2.46
C GLY A 104 1.94 -6.96 -3.46
N GLU A 105 2.30 -8.24 -3.37
CA GLU A 105 1.80 -9.28 -4.28
C GLU A 105 0.27 -9.33 -4.28
N GLY A 106 -0.32 -9.30 -5.50
CA GLY A 106 -1.77 -9.27 -5.71
C GLY A 106 -2.44 -7.91 -5.52
N GLY A 107 -1.67 -6.87 -5.17
CA GLY A 107 -2.13 -5.49 -5.09
C GLY A 107 -1.82 -4.67 -6.34
N TYR A 108 -2.32 -3.44 -6.35
CA TYR A 108 -1.96 -2.44 -7.35
C TYR A 108 -2.04 -1.05 -6.73
N VAL A 109 -1.42 -0.07 -7.38
CA VAL A 109 -1.57 1.36 -7.09
C VAL A 109 -1.98 2.11 -8.35
N VAL A 110 -2.58 3.27 -8.18
CA VAL A 110 -2.81 4.19 -9.30
C VAL A 110 -1.53 4.95 -9.59
N ALA A 111 -1.13 4.96 -10.87
CA ALA A 111 0.11 5.60 -11.31
C ALA A 111 0.06 7.12 -11.21
N PRO A 112 1.21 7.79 -11.01
CA PRO A 112 1.32 9.23 -11.19
C PRO A 112 0.97 9.62 -12.63
N GLY A 113 0.36 10.78 -12.81
CA GLY A 113 -0.19 11.23 -14.09
C GLY A 113 -1.60 10.72 -14.37
N SER A 114 -2.17 9.87 -13.52
CA SER A 114 -3.56 9.45 -13.63
C SER A 114 -4.52 10.51 -13.11
N PHE A 115 -5.69 10.56 -13.75
CA PHE A 115 -6.83 11.34 -13.29
C PHE A 115 -8.02 10.43 -13.00
N THR A 116 -8.64 10.63 -11.85
CA THR A 116 -9.82 9.88 -11.37
C THR A 116 -10.91 10.86 -10.94
N ASP A 117 -12.10 10.36 -10.63
CA ASP A 117 -13.20 11.22 -10.10
C ASP A 117 -12.78 11.94 -8.80
N GLY A 118 -11.81 11.38 -8.05
CA GLY A 118 -11.25 12.00 -6.85
C GLY A 118 -10.19 13.07 -7.14
N GLY A 119 -9.70 13.18 -8.36
CA GLY A 119 -8.65 14.11 -8.78
C GLY A 119 -7.39 13.43 -9.32
N SER A 120 -6.29 14.19 -9.36
CA SER A 120 -5.02 13.77 -9.99
C SER A 120 -4.08 13.10 -9.01
N TYR A 121 -3.40 12.03 -9.48
CA TYR A 121 -2.21 11.46 -8.84
C TYR A 121 -0.98 12.22 -9.35
N ILE A 122 -0.35 13.02 -8.50
CA ILE A 122 0.74 13.93 -8.87
C ILE A 122 2.06 13.37 -8.40
N GLY A 123 3.05 13.30 -9.29
CA GLY A 123 4.38 12.80 -8.95
C GLY A 123 5.04 12.11 -10.13
N PHE A 124 5.96 11.21 -9.82
CA PHE A 124 6.73 10.48 -10.83
C PHE A 124 7.04 9.05 -10.36
N PHE A 125 7.32 8.17 -11.32
CA PHE A 125 7.88 6.86 -11.04
C PHE A 125 9.40 7.02 -10.95
N PRO A 126 10.04 6.65 -9.82
CA PRO A 126 11.47 6.87 -9.64
C PRO A 126 12.29 5.90 -10.50
N ASP A 127 13.42 6.37 -11.04
CA ASP A 127 14.35 5.52 -11.82
C ASP A 127 14.96 4.40 -10.97
N THR A 128 15.10 4.62 -9.67
CA THR A 128 15.63 3.64 -8.72
C THR A 128 14.71 3.50 -7.52
N LEU A 129 14.21 2.29 -7.30
CA LEU A 129 13.37 1.97 -6.16
C LEU A 129 14.24 1.73 -4.90
N PRO A 130 13.99 2.41 -3.78
CA PRO A 130 14.66 2.14 -2.52
C PRO A 130 14.31 0.75 -1.98
N ILE A 131 15.26 0.16 -1.26
CA ILE A 131 15.05 -1.09 -0.55
C ILE A 131 14.28 -0.80 0.75
N VAL A 132 13.22 -1.58 1.02
CA VAL A 132 12.52 -1.51 2.30
C VAL A 132 13.47 -1.94 3.42
N PRO A 133 13.66 -1.14 4.50
CA PRO A 133 14.55 -1.50 5.61
C PRO A 133 14.23 -2.87 6.22
N LEU A 134 15.25 -3.65 6.56
CA LEU A 134 15.10 -5.02 7.07
C LEU A 134 14.16 -5.13 8.28
N GLY A 135 14.25 -4.19 9.23
CA GLY A 135 13.36 -4.18 10.40
C GLY A 135 11.88 -3.94 10.03
N LEU A 136 11.63 -3.18 8.96
CA LEU A 136 10.27 -2.96 8.46
C LEU A 136 9.75 -4.20 7.73
N ARG A 137 10.60 -4.86 6.91
CA ARG A 137 10.27 -6.16 6.29
C ARG A 137 9.92 -7.20 7.35
N ALA A 138 10.75 -7.33 8.40
CA ALA A 138 10.50 -8.26 9.50
C ALA A 138 9.13 -8.00 10.14
N LYS A 139 8.77 -6.74 10.40
CA LYS A 139 7.45 -6.36 10.93
C LYS A 139 6.31 -6.76 9.99
N LEU A 140 6.48 -6.54 8.69
CA LEU A 140 5.50 -6.87 7.67
C LEU A 140 5.29 -8.38 7.50
N LEU A 141 6.35 -9.18 7.67
CA LEU A 141 6.31 -10.63 7.54
C LEU A 141 5.81 -11.36 8.79
N GLN A 142 5.74 -10.69 9.95
CA GLN A 142 5.21 -11.29 11.16
C GLN A 142 3.74 -11.69 10.97
N THR A 143 3.44 -12.98 11.19
CA THR A 143 2.06 -13.43 11.30
C THR A 143 1.49 -12.91 12.62
N PRO A 144 0.26 -12.34 12.66
CA PRO A 144 -0.38 -12.03 13.92
C PRO A 144 -0.42 -13.27 14.81
N PRO A 145 -0.23 -13.16 16.14
CA PRO A 145 -0.42 -14.28 17.04
C PRO A 145 -1.83 -14.84 16.85
N ALA A 146 -1.94 -16.16 16.85
CA ALA A 146 -3.24 -16.80 16.78
C ALA A 146 -4.15 -16.23 17.87
N PRO A 147 -5.45 -16.00 17.61
CA PRO A 147 -6.37 -15.51 18.62
C PRO A 147 -6.34 -16.48 19.79
N THR A 148 -6.13 -15.94 21.00
CA THR A 148 -6.16 -16.74 22.24
C THR A 148 -7.53 -17.41 22.33
N PRO A 149 -7.59 -18.75 22.48
CA PRO A 149 -8.88 -19.41 22.67
C PRO A 149 -9.63 -18.77 23.85
N PRO A 150 -10.95 -18.60 23.77
CA PRO A 150 -11.73 -18.10 24.89
C PRO A 150 -11.47 -18.98 26.11
N LEU A 151 -11.23 -18.36 27.26
CA LEU A 151 -11.09 -19.05 28.53
C LEU A 151 -12.34 -19.95 28.74
N PRO A 152 -12.16 -21.21 29.16
CA PRO A 152 -13.31 -22.04 29.48
C PRO A 152 -14.15 -21.35 30.56
N PRO A 153 -15.49 -21.47 30.48
CA PRO A 153 -16.37 -20.84 31.46
C PRO A 153 -15.95 -21.30 32.86
N SER A 154 -15.77 -20.32 33.74
CA SER A 154 -15.50 -20.59 35.16
C SER A 154 -16.58 -21.52 35.69
N ARG A 155 -16.16 -22.69 36.23
CA ARG A 155 -17.08 -23.60 36.92
C ARG A 155 -17.74 -22.83 38.05
N ALA A 156 -19.02 -22.51 37.86
CA ALA A 156 -19.82 -21.96 38.98
C ALA A 156 -19.74 -22.94 40.16
N SER A 157 -19.28 -22.45 41.29
CA SER A 157 -19.28 -23.21 42.53
C SER A 157 -20.74 -23.55 42.86
N ILE A 158 -21.06 -24.81 42.93
CA ILE A 158 -22.34 -25.30 43.42
C ILE A 158 -22.30 -25.05 44.95
N PRO A 159 -23.20 -24.24 45.50
CA PRO A 159 -23.28 -24.12 46.96
C PRO A 159 -23.80 -25.43 47.61
N PRO A 160 -23.48 -25.68 48.86
CA PRO A 160 -23.81 -26.87 49.59
C PRO A 160 -25.32 -27.08 49.85
#